data_7846a153f440f9bacffc9d0ca6714e07
#
_entry.id   7846a153f440f9bacffc9d0ca6714e07
#
_cell.length_a   1.000
_cell.length_b   1.000
_cell.length_c   1.000
_cell.angle_alpha   90.00
_cell.angle_beta   90.00
_cell.angle_gamma   90.00
#
_symmetry.space_group_name_H-M   'P 1'
#
loop_
_entity.id
_entity.type
_entity.pdbx_description
1 polymer ?
#
loop_
_entity_poly.entity_id
_entity_poly.type
_entity_poly.pdbx_seq_one_letter_code
_entity_poly.pdbx_strand_id
1 'polypeptide(L)'
;GLKDEIYRIQSLKEVRDPSLKLDYLLDLRLYHSRWNDLTLDDFKFPFEKHFNPLFGWTMGYPESDKKIERDTYQQTEIVKPDEKNLAYLDKIISLCKKKNLPLLVVKTPFYVTQQEYNILQYIKEYVQSKDIQFIDFNDLYEELNFHFDQDGDIWHTNIRGSTKVMNKLVDVLKQDYQLQTKNITKID
;
A
#
# COMPACT_ATOMS: atom_id res chain seq x y z
N GLY A 1 -19.73 -11.68 5.98
CA GLY A 1 -20.49 -12.96 6.02
C GLY A 1 -19.71 -14.06 6.72
N LEU A 2 -20.26 -15.28 6.86
CA LEU A 2 -19.62 -16.39 7.60
C LEU A 2 -18.20 -16.73 7.14
N LYS A 3 -17.91 -16.58 5.84
CA LYS A 3 -16.56 -16.76 5.28
C LYS A 3 -15.57 -15.75 5.81
N ASP A 4 -15.98 -14.50 5.94
CA ASP A 4 -15.12 -13.42 6.42
C ASP A 4 -14.77 -13.61 7.88
N GLU A 5 -15.73 -14.11 8.68
CA GLU A 5 -15.49 -14.48 10.08
C GLU A 5 -14.50 -15.64 10.21
N ILE A 6 -14.59 -16.65 9.36
CA ILE A 6 -13.64 -17.77 9.34
C ILE A 6 -12.22 -17.28 9.03
N TYR A 7 -12.06 -16.39 8.02
CA TYR A 7 -10.77 -15.81 7.71
C TYR A 7 -10.24 -14.96 8.87
N ARG A 8 -11.11 -14.19 9.52
CA ARG A 8 -10.74 -13.39 10.69
C ARG A 8 -10.25 -14.28 11.84
N ILE A 9 -10.98 -15.37 12.16
CA ILE A 9 -10.58 -16.32 13.20
C ILE A 9 -9.27 -17.04 12.83
N GLN A 10 -9.07 -17.38 11.56
CA GLN A 10 -7.83 -18.00 11.12
C GLN A 10 -6.63 -17.06 11.27
N SER A 11 -6.79 -15.78 10.96
CA SER A 11 -5.73 -14.77 11.10
C SER A 11 -5.33 -14.53 12.56
N LEU A 12 -6.23 -14.80 13.54
CA LEU A 12 -5.90 -14.70 14.98
C LEU A 12 -4.78 -15.65 15.41
N LYS A 13 -4.58 -16.77 14.70
CA LYS A 13 -3.47 -17.70 14.99
C LYS A 13 -2.11 -17.06 14.67
N GLU A 14 -2.09 -16.06 13.79
CA GLU A 14 -0.91 -15.36 13.34
C GLU A 14 -0.53 -14.19 14.27
N VAL A 15 -1.45 -13.74 15.13
CA VAL A 15 -1.21 -12.63 16.06
C VAL A 15 -0.38 -13.14 17.24
N ARG A 16 0.84 -12.65 17.37
CA ARG A 16 1.79 -13.05 18.42
C ARG A 16 1.39 -12.56 19.81
N ASP A 17 0.84 -11.34 19.88
CA ASP A 17 0.43 -10.72 21.14
C ASP A 17 -0.97 -11.18 21.56
N PRO A 18 -1.12 -11.89 22.70
CA PRO A 18 -2.43 -12.33 23.17
C PRO A 18 -3.42 -11.19 23.45
N SER A 19 -2.94 -10.01 23.82
CA SER A 19 -3.81 -8.85 24.11
C SER A 19 -4.51 -8.36 22.84
N LEU A 20 -3.82 -8.38 21.72
CA LEU A 20 -4.37 -7.99 20.44
C LEU A 20 -5.41 -8.99 19.89
N LYS A 21 -5.36 -10.27 20.30
CA LYS A 21 -6.35 -11.26 19.87
C LYS A 21 -7.76 -10.89 20.28
N LEU A 22 -7.92 -10.29 21.47
CA LEU A 22 -9.22 -9.85 21.95
C LEU A 22 -9.75 -8.66 21.14
N ASP A 23 -8.86 -7.78 20.66
CA ASP A 23 -9.21 -6.63 19.86
C ASP A 23 -9.76 -7.06 18.48
N TYR A 24 -9.25 -8.17 17.94
CA TYR A 24 -9.76 -8.74 16.68
C TYR A 24 -11.04 -9.56 16.86
N LEU A 25 -11.30 -10.09 18.05
CA LEU A 25 -12.51 -10.87 18.33
C LEU A 25 -13.71 -9.99 18.66
N LEU A 26 -13.46 -8.85 19.31
CA LEU A 26 -14.50 -7.93 19.76
C LEU A 26 -14.38 -6.64 18.96
N ASP A 27 -15.25 -6.45 17.95
CA ASP A 27 -15.31 -5.20 17.19
C ASP A 27 -15.46 -3.97 18.10
N LEU A 28 -16.05 -4.14 19.26
CA LEU A 28 -16.15 -3.11 20.31
C LEU A 28 -14.81 -2.52 20.70
N ARG A 29 -13.72 -3.29 20.72
CA ARG A 29 -12.39 -2.77 21.09
C ARG A 29 -11.73 -1.97 19.97
N LEU A 30 -12.03 -2.29 18.72
CA LEU A 30 -11.56 -1.49 17.58
C LEU A 30 -12.11 -0.06 17.63
N TYR A 31 -13.29 0.12 18.23
CA TYR A 31 -13.94 1.43 18.39
C TYR A 31 -13.69 2.06 19.76
N HIS A 32 -12.88 1.43 20.62
CA HIS A 32 -12.64 1.86 21.99
C HIS A 32 -12.19 3.32 22.12
N SER A 33 -11.36 3.81 21.21
CA SER A 33 -10.92 5.21 21.20
C SER A 33 -12.03 6.19 20.77
N ARG A 34 -13.13 5.69 20.19
CA ARG A 34 -14.24 6.48 19.62
C ARG A 34 -15.52 6.43 20.45
N TRP A 35 -15.49 5.85 21.66
CA TRP A 35 -16.71 5.69 22.45
C TRP A 35 -17.45 7.00 22.71
N ASN A 36 -16.70 8.11 22.88
CA ASN A 36 -17.27 9.44 23.11
C ASN A 36 -17.78 10.10 21.81
N ASP A 37 -17.39 9.57 20.67
CA ASP A 37 -17.70 10.12 19.34
C ASP A 37 -18.73 9.26 18.61
N LEU A 38 -19.23 8.18 19.24
CA LEU A 38 -20.21 7.29 18.64
C LEU A 38 -21.54 8.02 18.40
N THR A 39 -22.04 7.89 17.20
CA THR A 39 -23.33 8.41 16.76
C THR A 39 -24.27 7.26 16.36
N LEU A 40 -25.56 7.55 16.19
CA LEU A 40 -26.51 6.55 15.65
C LEU A 40 -26.12 6.02 14.27
N ASP A 41 -25.39 6.80 13.51
CA ASP A 41 -24.94 6.40 12.17
C ASP A 41 -23.87 5.32 12.23
N ASP A 42 -23.00 5.30 13.26
CA ASP A 42 -22.05 4.21 13.46
C ASP A 42 -22.75 2.85 13.64
N PHE A 43 -23.93 2.83 14.25
CA PHE A 43 -24.72 1.60 14.42
C PHE A 43 -25.50 1.20 13.15
N LYS A 44 -25.75 2.13 12.24
CA LYS A 44 -26.37 1.83 10.94
C LYS A 44 -25.34 1.30 9.93
N PHE A 45 -24.06 1.63 10.11
CA PHE A 45 -22.98 1.30 9.19
C PHE A 45 -22.99 -0.15 8.70
N PRO A 46 -23.17 -1.19 9.54
CA PRO A 46 -23.18 -2.58 9.09
C PRO A 46 -24.37 -2.93 8.17
N PHE A 47 -25.43 -2.14 8.18
CA PHE A 47 -26.68 -2.41 7.46
C PHE A 47 -26.87 -1.55 6.21
N GLU A 48 -26.07 -0.52 6.04
CA GLU A 48 -26.10 0.38 4.91
C GLU A 48 -25.01 0.03 3.89
N LYS A 49 -25.33 0.11 2.61
CA LYS A 49 -24.32 -0.01 1.55
C LYS A 49 -23.57 1.32 1.45
N HIS A 50 -22.41 1.37 2.07
CA HIS A 50 -21.52 2.53 1.94
C HIS A 50 -20.75 2.43 0.63
N PHE A 51 -21.06 3.29 -0.29
CA PHE A 51 -20.29 3.46 -1.50
C PHE A 51 -19.27 4.57 -1.27
N ASN A 52 -17.97 4.22 -1.23
CA ASN A 52 -16.93 5.21 -1.29
C ASN A 52 -16.64 5.52 -2.77
N PRO A 53 -17.01 6.71 -3.28
CA PRO A 53 -16.81 7.08 -4.68
C PRO A 53 -15.32 7.10 -5.07
N LEU A 54 -14.43 7.13 -4.09
CA LEU A 54 -12.98 7.13 -4.29
C LEU A 54 -12.36 5.74 -4.12
N PHE A 55 -13.17 4.69 -3.99
CA PHE A 55 -12.72 3.30 -3.84
C PHE A 55 -11.68 3.10 -2.73
N GLY A 56 -11.87 3.81 -1.60
CA GLY A 56 -10.95 3.75 -0.45
C GLY A 56 -9.81 4.77 -0.50
N TRP A 57 -9.70 5.55 -1.55
CA TRP A 57 -8.73 6.63 -1.60
C TRP A 57 -9.21 7.86 -0.81
N THR A 58 -8.28 8.58 -0.18
CA THR A 58 -8.56 9.82 0.56
C THR A 58 -7.82 11.00 -0.07
N MET A 59 -8.51 12.14 -0.23
CA MET A 59 -7.97 13.34 -0.87
C MET A 59 -7.29 14.30 0.11
N GLY A 60 -7.01 13.89 1.32
CA GLY A 60 -6.85 14.79 2.45
C GLY A 60 -5.43 15.22 2.83
N TYR A 61 -4.40 14.93 2.03
CA TYR A 61 -3.05 15.34 2.43
C TYR A 61 -2.68 16.69 1.80
N PRO A 62 -2.53 17.77 2.61
CA PRO A 62 -2.11 19.07 2.13
C PRO A 62 -0.65 19.03 1.67
N GLU A 63 -0.22 20.10 1.02
CA GLU A 63 1.20 20.38 0.84
C GLU A 63 1.86 20.54 2.20
N SER A 64 3.13 20.14 2.32
CA SER A 64 3.89 20.34 3.54
C SER A 64 4.33 21.81 3.63
N ASP A 65 4.16 22.42 4.80
CA ASP A 65 4.68 23.79 5.08
C ASP A 65 6.22 23.81 5.20
N LYS A 66 6.86 22.63 5.23
CA LYS A 66 8.30 22.50 5.37
C LYS A 66 8.89 21.94 4.09
N LYS A 67 9.93 22.61 3.60
CA LYS A 67 10.76 22.04 2.54
C LYS A 67 11.40 20.76 3.04
N ILE A 68 11.10 19.67 2.39
CA ILE A 68 11.61 18.33 2.72
C ILE A 68 12.72 18.05 1.71
N GLU A 69 13.95 18.00 2.19
CA GLU A 69 15.09 17.64 1.36
C GLU A 69 15.14 16.13 1.19
N ARG A 70 15.52 15.70 0.00
CA ARG A 70 15.71 14.31 -0.32
C ARG A 70 16.99 13.80 0.32
N ASP A 71 16.93 12.75 1.09
CA ASP A 71 18.12 12.07 1.57
C ASP A 71 18.81 11.29 0.44
N THR A 72 20.12 11.31 0.50
CA THR A 72 20.96 10.45 -0.34
C THR A 72 21.28 9.18 0.43
N TYR A 73 20.70 8.06 -0.02
CA TYR A 73 21.00 6.77 0.58
C TYR A 73 22.28 6.19 0.00
N GLN A 74 23.09 5.64 0.88
CA GLN A 74 24.26 4.87 0.47
C GLN A 74 23.93 3.38 0.53
N GLN A 75 24.27 2.65 -0.51
CA GLN A 75 24.16 1.19 -0.48
C GLN A 75 25.29 0.63 0.40
N THR A 76 25.05 0.57 1.70
CA THR A 76 26.05 0.14 2.68
C THR A 76 25.91 -1.33 3.04
N GLU A 77 24.69 -1.83 3.13
CA GLU A 77 24.39 -3.20 3.54
C GLU A 77 23.03 -3.62 2.99
N ILE A 78 22.91 -4.86 2.52
CA ILE A 78 21.62 -5.45 2.16
C ILE A 78 21.06 -6.15 3.40
N VAL A 79 19.93 -5.68 3.92
CA VAL A 79 19.30 -6.21 5.13
C VAL A 79 18.14 -7.09 4.77
N LYS A 80 18.21 -8.37 5.16
CA LYS A 80 17.12 -9.31 4.98
C LYS A 80 15.91 -8.91 5.85
N PRO A 81 14.70 -8.77 5.30
CA PRO A 81 13.51 -8.51 6.08
C PRO A 81 13.12 -9.70 6.97
N ASP A 82 12.14 -9.47 7.88
CA ASP A 82 11.60 -10.55 8.71
C ASP A 82 11.12 -11.74 7.86
N GLU A 83 11.45 -12.94 8.30
CA GLU A 83 11.14 -14.18 7.56
C GLU A 83 9.64 -14.38 7.35
N LYS A 84 8.81 -13.91 8.27
CA LYS A 84 7.36 -13.96 8.13
C LYS A 84 6.89 -13.09 6.96
N ASN A 85 7.47 -11.89 6.81
CA ASN A 85 7.13 -10.98 5.71
C ASN A 85 7.54 -11.58 4.36
N LEU A 86 8.73 -12.16 4.27
CA LEU A 86 9.15 -12.87 3.06
C LEU A 86 8.25 -14.07 2.74
N ALA A 87 7.85 -14.84 3.75
CA ALA A 87 6.94 -15.98 3.55
C ALA A 87 5.57 -15.52 3.00
N TYR A 88 5.06 -14.36 3.40
CA TYR A 88 3.84 -13.79 2.81
C TYR A 88 4.05 -13.33 1.38
N LEU A 89 5.17 -12.68 1.08
CA LEU A 89 5.52 -12.31 -0.28
C LEU A 89 5.60 -13.55 -1.18
N ASP A 90 6.21 -14.64 -0.72
CA ASP A 90 6.26 -15.91 -1.45
C ASP A 90 4.87 -16.52 -1.68
N LYS A 91 3.96 -16.42 -0.71
CA LYS A 91 2.57 -16.86 -0.87
C LYS A 91 1.87 -16.07 -1.98
N ILE A 92 2.08 -14.74 -2.03
CA ILE A 92 1.51 -13.89 -3.08
C ILE A 92 2.08 -14.27 -4.44
N ILE A 93 3.40 -14.39 -4.55
CA ILE A 93 4.09 -14.79 -5.79
C ILE A 93 3.58 -16.15 -6.27
N SER A 94 3.51 -17.12 -5.37
CA SER A 94 3.04 -18.47 -5.69
C SER A 94 1.58 -18.48 -6.14
N LEU A 95 0.73 -17.67 -5.51
CA LEU A 95 -0.68 -17.54 -5.89
C LEU A 95 -0.81 -16.93 -7.29
N CYS A 96 -0.07 -15.86 -7.58
CA CYS A 96 -0.08 -15.23 -8.90
C CYS A 96 0.39 -16.20 -9.99
N LYS A 97 1.49 -16.91 -9.75
CA LYS A 97 1.99 -17.95 -10.67
C LYS A 97 0.94 -19.06 -10.88
N LYS A 98 0.35 -19.57 -9.81
CA LYS A 98 -0.70 -20.61 -9.88
C LYS A 98 -1.93 -20.17 -10.67
N LYS A 99 -2.28 -18.88 -10.60
CA LYS A 99 -3.43 -18.29 -11.28
C LYS A 99 -3.10 -17.73 -12.65
N ASN A 100 -1.84 -17.83 -13.08
CA ASN A 100 -1.33 -17.23 -14.31
C ASN A 100 -1.65 -15.72 -14.38
N LEU A 101 -1.45 -15.02 -13.26
CA LEU A 101 -1.63 -13.58 -13.14
C LEU A 101 -0.26 -12.89 -13.20
N PRO A 102 -0.10 -11.86 -14.02
CA PRO A 102 1.10 -11.04 -13.98
C PRO A 102 1.18 -10.33 -12.63
N LEU A 103 2.39 -10.20 -12.08
CA LEU A 103 2.65 -9.52 -10.82
C LEU A 103 3.67 -8.41 -11.05
N LEU A 104 3.30 -7.20 -10.65
CA LEU A 104 4.16 -6.04 -10.57
C LEU A 104 4.28 -5.62 -9.11
N VAL A 105 5.50 -5.47 -8.62
CA VAL A 105 5.77 -4.95 -7.27
C VAL A 105 6.13 -3.48 -7.37
N VAL A 106 5.43 -2.65 -6.63
CA VAL A 106 5.58 -1.19 -6.67
C VAL A 106 5.81 -0.66 -5.27
N LYS A 107 6.82 0.18 -5.12
CA LYS A 107 7.03 1.01 -3.93
C LYS A 107 6.67 2.45 -4.28
N THR A 108 5.67 2.98 -3.62
CA THR A 108 5.23 4.39 -3.79
C THR A 108 6.29 5.36 -3.25
N PRO A 109 6.32 6.63 -3.70
CA PRO A 109 7.24 7.61 -3.15
C PRO A 109 6.92 7.89 -1.69
N PHE A 110 7.87 7.68 -0.81
CA PHE A 110 7.86 8.18 0.55
C PHE A 110 9.29 8.21 1.11
N TYR A 111 9.48 9.03 2.12
CA TYR A 111 10.75 9.10 2.82
C TYR A 111 11.04 7.78 3.52
N VAL A 112 12.23 7.25 3.37
CA VAL A 112 12.68 6.02 4.02
C VAL A 112 13.93 6.29 4.85
N THR A 113 14.07 5.62 5.96
CA THR A 113 15.32 5.59 6.71
C THR A 113 16.38 4.77 5.96
N GLN A 114 17.65 4.94 6.31
CA GLN A 114 18.74 4.13 5.73
C GLN A 114 18.49 2.62 5.93
N GLN A 115 17.94 2.23 7.08
CA GLN A 115 17.62 0.83 7.35
C GLN A 115 16.51 0.31 6.43
N GLU A 116 15.44 1.08 6.24
CA GLU A 116 14.35 0.73 5.32
C GLU A 116 14.85 0.65 3.88
N TYR A 117 15.72 1.58 3.46
CA TYR A 117 16.36 1.52 2.16
C TYR A 117 17.12 0.21 1.96
N ASN A 118 17.93 -0.20 2.94
CA ASN A 118 18.68 -1.44 2.89
C ASN A 118 17.78 -2.69 2.78
N ILE A 119 16.63 -2.68 3.47
CA ILE A 119 15.60 -3.72 3.36
C ILE A 119 14.94 -3.71 1.97
N LEU A 120 14.65 -2.55 1.43
CA LEU A 120 14.05 -2.40 0.10
C LEU A 120 14.99 -2.91 -1.01
N GLN A 121 16.31 -2.71 -0.88
CA GLN A 121 17.27 -3.29 -1.82
C GLN A 121 17.20 -4.83 -1.80
N TYR A 122 17.10 -5.45 -0.62
CA TYR A 122 16.90 -6.91 -0.54
C TYR A 122 15.61 -7.34 -1.25
N ILE A 123 14.49 -6.67 -1.00
CA ILE A 123 13.19 -7.01 -1.62
C ILE A 123 13.27 -6.85 -3.14
N LYS A 124 13.90 -5.78 -3.63
CA LYS A 124 14.11 -5.54 -5.06
C LYS A 124 14.85 -6.70 -5.72
N GLU A 125 16.03 -7.06 -5.20
CA GLU A 125 16.81 -8.18 -5.71
C GLU A 125 16.05 -9.51 -5.61
N TYR A 126 15.34 -9.72 -4.49
CA TYR A 126 14.58 -10.94 -4.25
C TYR A 126 13.46 -11.14 -5.27
N VAL A 127 12.65 -10.13 -5.54
CA VAL A 127 11.54 -10.26 -6.52
C VAL A 127 12.05 -10.33 -7.94
N GLN A 128 13.12 -9.59 -8.27
CA GLN A 128 13.76 -9.64 -9.59
C GLN A 128 14.38 -11.02 -9.86
N SER A 129 14.93 -11.69 -8.85
CA SER A 129 15.42 -13.08 -8.98
C SER A 129 14.33 -14.11 -9.30
N LYS A 130 13.06 -13.72 -9.18
CA LYS A 130 11.88 -14.53 -9.51
C LYS A 130 11.18 -14.07 -10.80
N ASP A 131 11.87 -13.26 -11.63
CA ASP A 131 11.36 -12.68 -12.87
C ASP A 131 10.14 -11.77 -12.65
N ILE A 132 10.12 -11.06 -11.52
CA ILE A 132 9.05 -10.11 -11.20
C ILE A 132 9.61 -8.70 -11.29
N GLN A 133 8.91 -7.84 -12.02
CA GLN A 133 9.26 -6.44 -12.14
C GLN A 133 9.06 -5.71 -10.80
N PHE A 134 10.04 -4.89 -10.42
CA PHE A 134 10.00 -4.03 -9.26
C PHE A 134 10.19 -2.58 -9.68
N ILE A 135 9.31 -1.69 -9.25
CA ILE A 135 9.41 -0.25 -9.49
C ILE A 135 9.50 0.46 -8.14
N ASP A 136 10.62 1.12 -7.89
CA ASP A 136 10.74 2.08 -6.79
C ASP A 136 10.53 3.49 -7.33
N PHE A 137 9.44 4.14 -6.95
CA PHE A 137 9.15 5.50 -7.36
C PHE A 137 10.10 6.53 -6.72
N ASN A 138 10.84 6.15 -5.68
CA ASN A 138 11.92 6.99 -5.16
C ASN A 138 13.08 7.12 -6.15
N ASP A 139 13.30 6.10 -6.98
CA ASP A 139 14.32 6.15 -8.04
C ASP A 139 13.91 7.07 -9.20
N LEU A 140 12.63 7.42 -9.27
CA LEU A 140 12.03 8.20 -10.36
C LEU A 140 11.72 9.66 -10.01
N TYR A 141 12.21 10.17 -8.90
CA TYR A 141 11.90 11.53 -8.44
C TYR A 141 12.22 12.61 -9.47
N GLU A 142 13.39 12.55 -10.11
CA GLU A 142 13.80 13.52 -11.11
C GLU A 142 12.92 13.43 -12.36
N GLU A 143 12.64 12.20 -12.82
CA GLU A 143 11.80 11.97 -13.99
C GLU A 143 10.38 12.48 -13.76
N LEU A 144 9.84 12.29 -12.58
CA LEU A 144 8.51 12.72 -12.20
C LEU A 144 8.45 14.18 -11.75
N ASN A 145 9.59 14.83 -11.60
CA ASN A 145 9.68 16.14 -10.93
C ASN A 145 8.91 16.12 -9.60
N PHE A 146 9.19 15.10 -8.78
CA PHE A 146 8.48 14.86 -7.54
C PHE A 146 9.13 15.62 -6.37
N HIS A 147 8.30 16.34 -5.63
CA HIS A 147 8.72 17.10 -4.46
C HIS A 147 7.85 16.78 -3.27
N PHE A 148 8.41 16.28 -2.17
CA PHE A 148 7.65 15.89 -0.97
C PHE A 148 6.81 17.01 -0.38
N ASP A 149 7.32 18.24 -0.39
CA ASP A 149 6.64 19.43 0.14
C ASP A 149 5.47 19.91 -0.71
N GLN A 150 5.44 19.56 -2.00
CA GLN A 150 4.39 19.96 -2.95
C GLN A 150 3.45 18.81 -3.34
N ASP A 151 3.97 17.60 -3.38
CA ASP A 151 3.29 16.42 -3.89
C ASP A 151 2.75 15.51 -2.76
N GLY A 152 2.89 15.93 -1.51
CA GLY A 152 2.43 15.24 -0.32
C GLY A 152 3.16 15.65 0.95
N ASP A 153 3.30 14.73 1.87
CA ASP A 153 4.20 14.80 3.02
C ASP A 153 5.25 13.68 2.93
N ILE A 154 6.05 13.49 3.97
CA ILE A 154 7.08 12.44 3.99
C ILE A 154 6.53 11.01 3.92
N TRP A 155 5.23 10.81 4.17
CA TRP A 155 4.58 9.50 4.24
C TRP A 155 3.53 9.27 3.16
N HIS A 156 2.90 10.34 2.67
CA HIS A 156 1.73 10.25 1.82
C HIS A 156 1.83 11.18 0.62
N THR A 157 1.32 10.73 -0.50
CA THR A 157 1.14 11.58 -1.67
C THR A 157 -0.21 12.29 -1.61
N ASN A 158 -0.25 13.58 -1.94
CA ASN A 158 -1.49 14.30 -2.21
C ASN A 158 -1.99 13.98 -3.64
N ILE A 159 -3.06 14.64 -4.09
CA ILE A 159 -3.63 14.42 -5.42
C ILE A 159 -2.61 14.67 -6.54
N ARG A 160 -1.75 15.68 -6.39
CA ARG A 160 -0.72 16.04 -7.38
C ARG A 160 0.35 14.94 -7.46
N GLY A 161 0.89 14.51 -6.33
CA GLY A 161 1.87 13.42 -6.26
C GLY A 161 1.30 12.10 -6.75
N SER A 162 0.09 11.76 -6.31
CA SER A 162 -0.61 10.55 -6.77
C SER A 162 -0.84 10.56 -8.28
N THR A 163 -1.18 11.71 -8.86
CA THR A 163 -1.37 11.83 -10.32
C THR A 163 -0.08 11.54 -11.07
N LYS A 164 1.06 12.05 -10.61
CA LYS A 164 2.37 11.78 -11.21
C LYS A 164 2.70 10.28 -11.18
N VAL A 165 2.52 9.65 -10.02
CA VAL A 165 2.75 8.21 -9.83
C VAL A 165 1.83 7.39 -10.72
N MET A 166 0.53 7.70 -10.73
CA MET A 166 -0.46 6.96 -11.51
C MET A 166 -0.24 7.07 -13.01
N ASN A 167 0.11 8.25 -13.52
CA ASN A 167 0.42 8.42 -14.94
C ASN A 167 1.60 7.51 -15.35
N LYS A 168 2.68 7.53 -14.59
CA LYS A 168 3.83 6.67 -14.85
C LYS A 168 3.48 5.19 -14.76
N LEU A 169 2.71 4.80 -13.75
CA LEU A 169 2.26 3.41 -13.60
C LEU A 169 1.39 2.96 -14.78
N VAL A 170 0.48 3.82 -15.25
CA VAL A 170 -0.35 3.54 -16.43
C VAL A 170 0.51 3.32 -17.67
N ASP A 171 1.57 4.12 -17.86
CA ASP A 171 2.48 3.95 -18.99
C ASP A 171 3.20 2.59 -18.95
N VAL A 172 3.71 2.21 -17.78
CA VAL A 172 4.31 0.87 -17.55
C VAL A 172 3.31 -0.24 -17.83
N LEU A 173 2.09 -0.14 -17.31
CA LEU A 173 1.06 -1.16 -17.50
C LEU A 173 0.64 -1.30 -18.95
N LYS A 174 0.62 -0.21 -19.72
CA LYS A 174 0.35 -0.26 -21.16
C LYS A 174 1.49 -0.90 -21.95
N GLN A 175 2.73 -0.53 -21.64
CA GLN A 175 3.91 -0.97 -22.38
C GLN A 175 4.26 -2.43 -22.07
N ASP A 176 4.36 -2.77 -20.78
CA ASP A 176 4.92 -4.05 -20.35
C ASP A 176 3.84 -5.12 -20.16
N TYR A 177 2.61 -4.71 -19.82
CA TYR A 177 1.50 -5.63 -19.53
C TYR A 177 0.41 -5.61 -20.61
N GLN A 178 0.57 -4.82 -21.67
CA GLN A 178 -0.38 -4.71 -22.79
C GLN A 178 -1.84 -4.45 -22.38
N LEU A 179 -2.02 -3.75 -21.24
CA LEU A 179 -3.35 -3.43 -20.76
C LEU A 179 -4.02 -2.41 -21.68
N GLN A 180 -5.18 -2.79 -22.21
CA GLN A 180 -5.99 -1.89 -23.01
C GLN A 180 -6.79 -0.94 -22.10
N THR A 181 -6.80 0.36 -22.42
CA THR A 181 -7.72 1.30 -21.82
C THR A 181 -9.14 0.98 -22.29
N LYS A 182 -10.02 0.55 -21.42
CA LYS A 182 -11.46 0.59 -21.74
C LYS A 182 -11.88 2.06 -21.84
N ASN A 183 -12.45 2.45 -22.98
CA ASN A 183 -13.20 3.71 -23.04
C ASN A 183 -14.32 3.62 -22.01
N ILE A 184 -14.15 4.27 -20.87
CA ILE A 184 -15.23 4.46 -19.92
C ILE A 184 -16.17 5.47 -20.59
N THR A 185 -17.14 4.97 -21.37
CA THR A 185 -18.33 5.75 -21.71
C THR A 185 -18.93 6.17 -20.38
N LYS A 186 -19.13 7.47 -20.21
CA LYS A 186 -19.66 8.13 -19.03
C LYS A 186 -20.64 7.23 -18.26
N ILE A 187 -20.34 7.05 -16.98
CA ILE A 187 -21.33 6.56 -16.02
C ILE A 187 -22.31 7.74 -15.84
N ASP A 188 -23.47 7.63 -16.46
CA ASP A 188 -24.60 8.54 -16.23
C ASP A 188 -25.14 8.35 -14.81
#